data_f49733e5468e838fe83a1d2b951f2873
#
_entry.id   f49733e5468e838fe83a1d2b951f2873
#
_cell.length_a   1.000
_cell.length_b   1.000
_cell.length_c   1.000
_cell.angle_alpha   90.00
_cell.angle_beta   90.00
_cell.angle_gamma   90.00
#
_symmetry.space_group_name_H-M   'P 1'
#
loop_
_entity.id
_entity.type
_entity.pdbx_description
1 polymer ?
#
loop_
_entity_poly.entity_id
_entity_poly.type
_entity_poly.pdbx_seq_one_letter_code
_entity_poly.pdbx_strand_id
1 'polypeptide(L)'
;MEFTPRIKQILQVLLREREAISVKALAEQVGVSKRTVQRELESMNHYLKSYEVTFHSKTGVGIWIEGEETERSRLLSDIEKGETYDAGNRDERRKRLILEILKEKGLKKLFYYSSQFGVSEATISTDLEAIEGWLNRYGLVVSRRPGSGTSIHGSEESYRRAIGAFINENIDTRVVREAYEESTGNAVRYETLKKSSIGEILNDDIMRRVMDCITRMDNVRVLTLTENSYVGLVIHISIAINRILKHEVIEANAGWRNHMSQDEDYKLAEAIVRELEEEFEIEIPEVEISYICLHIKGAKHEKIPGDRHATLEMESQEMQQLVNEMIDAFDSESGYLLKQDDTFIQGLLAHLQPTLVRLMYGMQIQNPVLEDIKKNYPDYYERSKRVAQVLERQIGKKVPDEETGFLTVHFGAAMVRLENRKEQIRKVHVGVVCSSGIGISRLMASKLERVFESRVQIFTYGKNDITPYVIGKMDFFVSSIPMESLEIPVISVNPLLDEKDMEEIRRMVYRYERMPEKHKEEDTFSLQLEKNNLVAAHINTVIKYM
;
A
#
# COMPACT_ATOMS: atom_id res chain seq x y z
N MET A 1 -22.82 -18.77 21.46
CA MET A 1 -22.51 -20.20 21.10
C MET A 1 -23.00 -20.40 19.69
N GLU A 2 -22.12 -20.70 18.74
CA GLU A 2 -22.52 -20.79 17.32
C GLU A 2 -23.02 -22.19 16.97
N PHE A 3 -24.15 -22.25 16.26
CA PHE A 3 -24.69 -23.47 15.72
C PHE A 3 -23.91 -23.93 14.48
N THR A 4 -23.55 -25.20 14.38
CA THR A 4 -23.00 -25.74 13.12
C THR A 4 -24.05 -25.67 12.00
N PRO A 5 -23.66 -25.53 10.72
CA PRO A 5 -24.62 -25.46 9.61
C PRO A 5 -25.61 -26.65 9.61
N ARG A 6 -25.13 -27.82 9.98
CA ARG A 6 -25.94 -29.03 10.05
C ARG A 6 -26.92 -29.01 11.23
N ILE A 7 -26.48 -28.54 12.39
CA ILE A 7 -27.37 -28.33 13.54
C ILE A 7 -28.41 -27.26 13.20
N LYS A 8 -28.02 -26.19 12.49
CA LYS A 8 -28.98 -25.18 12.01
C LYS A 8 -30.07 -25.80 11.13
N GLN A 9 -29.68 -26.60 10.13
CA GLN A 9 -30.64 -27.29 9.26
C GLN A 9 -31.56 -28.24 10.03
N ILE A 10 -31.01 -29.04 10.95
CA ILE A 10 -31.79 -29.93 11.81
C ILE A 10 -32.76 -29.12 12.67
N LEU A 11 -32.29 -28.06 13.33
CA LEU A 11 -33.12 -27.20 14.17
C LEU A 11 -34.20 -26.48 13.36
N GLN A 12 -33.88 -25.95 12.17
CA GLN A 12 -34.87 -25.33 11.30
C GLN A 12 -36.03 -26.28 10.94
N VAL A 13 -35.71 -27.56 10.64
CA VAL A 13 -36.73 -28.57 10.40
C VAL A 13 -37.53 -28.83 11.67
N LEU A 14 -36.87 -29.11 12.80
CA LEU A 14 -37.56 -29.43 14.06
C LEU A 14 -38.37 -28.26 14.63
N LEU A 15 -37.99 -27.02 14.40
CA LEU A 15 -38.70 -25.84 14.86
C LEU A 15 -39.93 -25.52 13.97
N ARG A 16 -39.88 -25.90 12.69
CA ARG A 16 -41.03 -25.74 11.77
C ARG A 16 -42.08 -26.84 11.93
N GLU A 17 -41.64 -28.05 12.31
CA GLU A 17 -42.54 -29.15 12.57
C GLU A 17 -43.20 -28.99 13.95
N ARG A 18 -44.51 -29.16 14.03
CA ARG A 18 -45.27 -29.12 15.29
C ARG A 18 -45.48 -30.48 15.90
N GLU A 19 -45.23 -31.55 15.15
CA GLU A 19 -45.37 -32.92 15.55
C GLU A 19 -44.02 -33.61 15.58
N ALA A 20 -43.95 -34.75 16.32
CA ALA A 20 -42.73 -35.54 16.38
C ALA A 20 -42.37 -36.15 15.01
N ILE A 21 -41.16 -35.91 14.53
CA ILE A 21 -40.68 -36.45 13.26
C ILE A 21 -39.75 -37.65 13.49
N SER A 22 -39.78 -38.65 12.62
CA SER A 22 -38.84 -39.75 12.71
C SER A 22 -37.44 -39.36 12.29
N VAL A 23 -36.40 -39.99 12.89
CA VAL A 23 -34.99 -39.78 12.48
C VAL A 23 -34.77 -40.08 11.01
N LYS A 24 -35.55 -40.99 10.42
CA LYS A 24 -35.51 -41.30 8.99
C LYS A 24 -36.02 -40.13 8.16
N ALA A 25 -37.20 -39.59 8.51
CA ALA A 25 -37.78 -38.45 7.79
C ALA A 25 -36.91 -37.20 7.92
N LEU A 26 -36.37 -36.94 9.12
CA LEU A 26 -35.40 -35.83 9.33
C LEU A 26 -34.13 -35.99 8.47
N ALA A 27 -33.61 -37.21 8.38
CA ALA A 27 -32.42 -37.51 7.56
C ALA A 27 -32.68 -37.29 6.07
N GLU A 28 -33.88 -37.65 5.59
CA GLU A 28 -34.33 -37.40 4.20
C GLU A 28 -34.52 -35.90 3.91
N GLN A 29 -35.12 -35.13 4.82
CA GLN A 29 -35.32 -33.69 4.67
C GLN A 29 -33.98 -32.88 4.70
N VAL A 30 -33.04 -33.30 5.56
CA VAL A 30 -31.73 -32.65 5.67
C VAL A 30 -30.70 -33.17 4.63
N GLY A 31 -31.03 -34.25 3.90
CA GLY A 31 -30.19 -34.84 2.86
C GLY A 31 -28.93 -35.56 3.40
N VAL A 32 -29.03 -36.18 4.60
CA VAL A 32 -27.91 -36.88 5.26
C VAL A 32 -28.29 -38.27 5.70
N SER A 33 -27.29 -39.08 6.13
CA SER A 33 -27.56 -40.42 6.65
C SER A 33 -28.21 -40.39 8.05
N LYS A 34 -29.03 -41.40 8.38
CA LYS A 34 -29.62 -41.56 9.72
C LYS A 34 -28.53 -41.54 10.83
N ARG A 35 -27.38 -42.17 10.58
CA ARG A 35 -26.25 -42.22 11.52
C ARG A 35 -25.68 -40.82 11.76
N THR A 36 -25.64 -39.98 10.72
CA THR A 36 -25.21 -38.59 10.83
C THR A 36 -26.18 -37.79 11.70
N VAL A 37 -27.49 -37.90 11.46
CA VAL A 37 -28.49 -37.23 12.29
C VAL A 37 -28.38 -37.66 13.74
N GLN A 38 -28.33 -38.98 14.02
CA GLN A 38 -28.20 -39.49 15.38
C GLN A 38 -27.02 -38.89 16.13
N ARG A 39 -25.86 -38.80 15.48
CA ARG A 39 -24.67 -38.18 16.08
C ARG A 39 -24.86 -36.69 16.40
N GLU A 40 -25.48 -35.93 15.53
CA GLU A 40 -25.75 -34.52 15.78
C GLU A 40 -26.78 -34.30 16.89
N LEU A 41 -27.76 -35.20 17.01
CA LEU A 41 -28.78 -35.13 18.06
C LEU A 41 -28.21 -35.36 19.46
N GLU A 42 -27.10 -36.10 19.59
CA GLU A 42 -26.41 -36.33 20.90
C GLU A 42 -25.92 -34.99 21.51
N SER A 43 -25.54 -34.03 20.70
CA SER A 43 -25.10 -32.72 21.15
C SER A 43 -26.22 -31.67 21.25
N MET A 44 -27.45 -31.98 20.83
CA MET A 44 -28.55 -31.04 20.71
C MET A 44 -28.83 -30.26 22.00
N ASN A 45 -28.93 -30.93 23.13
CA ASN A 45 -29.20 -30.30 24.42
C ASN A 45 -28.10 -29.30 24.85
N HIS A 46 -26.90 -29.43 24.34
CA HIS A 46 -25.83 -28.47 24.60
C HIS A 46 -26.09 -27.13 23.90
N TYR A 47 -26.61 -27.15 22.68
CA TYR A 47 -26.93 -25.96 21.93
C TYR A 47 -28.18 -25.25 22.44
N LEU A 48 -29.13 -25.97 23.02
CA LEU A 48 -30.40 -25.42 23.50
C LEU A 48 -30.34 -24.83 24.91
N LYS A 49 -29.21 -24.96 25.63
CA LYS A 49 -29.07 -24.48 27.02
C LYS A 49 -29.39 -22.99 27.24
N SER A 50 -29.20 -22.17 26.22
CA SER A 50 -29.43 -20.70 26.30
C SER A 50 -30.84 -20.27 25.92
N TYR A 51 -31.69 -21.24 25.61
CA TYR A 51 -33.08 -21.04 25.19
C TYR A 51 -33.98 -21.88 26.10
N GLU A 52 -35.17 -21.37 26.39
CA GLU A 52 -36.18 -22.10 27.18
C GLU A 52 -36.95 -23.11 26.32
N VAL A 53 -36.19 -23.97 25.60
CA VAL A 53 -36.73 -25.04 24.77
C VAL A 53 -36.02 -26.36 25.10
N THR A 54 -36.73 -27.48 25.00
CA THR A 54 -36.23 -28.80 25.33
C THR A 54 -36.33 -29.72 24.10
N PHE A 55 -35.23 -30.41 23.82
CA PHE A 55 -35.20 -31.46 22.80
C PHE A 55 -35.61 -32.79 23.39
N HIS A 56 -36.56 -33.48 22.75
CA HIS A 56 -37.06 -34.78 23.10
C HIS A 56 -36.74 -35.81 22.01
N SER A 57 -36.39 -37.02 22.44
CA SER A 57 -36.22 -38.19 21.58
C SER A 57 -36.85 -39.39 22.25
N LYS A 58 -37.91 -39.97 21.66
CA LYS A 58 -38.62 -41.12 22.23
C LYS A 58 -38.81 -42.19 21.17
N THR A 59 -38.36 -43.41 21.49
CA THR A 59 -38.48 -44.58 20.64
C THR A 59 -39.97 -44.84 20.29
N GLY A 60 -40.28 -45.04 19.03
CA GLY A 60 -41.64 -45.28 18.54
C GLY A 60 -42.53 -44.04 18.37
N VAL A 61 -42.11 -42.87 18.90
CA VAL A 61 -42.81 -41.58 18.74
C VAL A 61 -42.04 -40.70 17.77
N GLY A 62 -40.77 -40.50 17.96
CA GLY A 62 -39.91 -39.62 17.15
C GLY A 62 -39.12 -38.62 17.96
N ILE A 63 -38.70 -37.56 17.31
CA ILE A 63 -37.92 -36.44 17.88
C ILE A 63 -38.66 -35.13 17.65
N TRP A 64 -38.65 -34.23 18.65
CA TRP A 64 -39.29 -32.90 18.57
C TRP A 64 -38.61 -31.92 19.55
N ILE A 65 -38.93 -30.64 19.37
CA ILE A 65 -38.56 -29.56 20.27
C ILE A 65 -39.81 -29.02 20.96
N GLU A 66 -39.80 -29.00 22.29
CA GLU A 66 -40.86 -28.45 23.12
C GLU A 66 -40.42 -27.11 23.73
N GLY A 67 -41.30 -26.12 23.74
CA GLY A 67 -41.11 -24.79 24.27
C GLY A 67 -42.14 -23.78 23.81
N GLU A 68 -42.22 -22.65 24.50
CA GLU A 68 -43.12 -21.55 24.16
C GLU A 68 -42.83 -21.01 22.75
N GLU A 69 -43.85 -20.59 22.02
CA GLU A 69 -43.76 -20.11 20.63
C GLU A 69 -42.81 -18.89 20.52
N THR A 70 -42.73 -18.07 21.56
CA THR A 70 -41.83 -16.92 21.66
C THR A 70 -40.36 -17.35 21.65
N GLU A 71 -40.00 -18.35 22.42
CA GLU A 71 -38.61 -18.87 22.50
C GLU A 71 -38.27 -19.71 21.24
N ARG A 72 -39.23 -20.44 20.68
CA ARG A 72 -39.05 -21.13 19.39
C ARG A 72 -38.76 -20.14 18.26
N SER A 73 -39.55 -19.05 18.21
CA SER A 73 -39.38 -17.98 17.21
C SER A 73 -38.06 -17.23 17.40
N ARG A 74 -37.64 -16.99 18.65
CA ARG A 74 -36.35 -16.37 18.99
C ARG A 74 -35.20 -17.25 18.52
N LEU A 75 -35.23 -18.55 18.85
CA LEU A 75 -34.23 -19.51 18.40
C LEU A 75 -34.17 -19.60 16.86
N LEU A 76 -35.32 -19.63 16.19
CA LEU A 76 -35.38 -19.63 14.71
C LEU A 76 -34.78 -18.34 14.12
N SER A 77 -35.11 -17.17 14.69
CA SER A 77 -34.55 -15.88 14.28
C SER A 77 -33.03 -15.82 14.47
N ASP A 78 -32.50 -16.37 15.57
CA ASP A 78 -31.07 -16.40 15.83
C ASP A 78 -30.33 -17.38 14.91
N ILE A 79 -31.00 -18.48 14.50
CA ILE A 79 -30.49 -19.41 13.50
C ILE A 79 -30.47 -18.74 12.10
N GLU A 80 -31.50 -17.95 11.77
CA GLU A 80 -31.64 -17.26 10.47
C GLU A 80 -30.76 -16.02 10.36
N LYS A 81 -30.51 -15.30 11.46
CA LYS A 81 -29.56 -14.16 11.52
C LYS A 81 -28.11 -14.58 11.41
N GLY A 82 -27.76 -15.81 11.73
CA GLY A 82 -26.46 -16.36 11.45
C GLY A 82 -26.28 -16.53 9.95
N GLU A 83 -25.35 -15.76 9.34
CA GLU A 83 -25.08 -15.75 7.90
C GLU A 83 -25.14 -17.15 7.28
N THR A 84 -26.00 -17.30 6.27
CA THR A 84 -26.06 -18.50 5.42
C THR A 84 -24.81 -18.50 4.54
N TYR A 85 -23.82 -19.31 4.94
CA TYR A 85 -22.65 -19.53 4.10
C TYR A 85 -23.06 -20.31 2.85
N ASP A 86 -22.70 -19.75 1.71
CA ASP A 86 -22.64 -20.52 0.48
C ASP A 86 -21.46 -21.52 0.59
N ALA A 87 -21.76 -22.70 1.15
CA ALA A 87 -20.79 -23.80 1.30
C ALA A 87 -20.19 -24.24 -0.06
N GLY A 88 -20.72 -23.74 -1.18
CA GLY A 88 -20.26 -23.99 -2.54
C GLY A 88 -19.04 -23.15 -2.95
N ASN A 89 -18.80 -21.98 -2.33
CA ASN A 89 -17.65 -21.14 -2.67
C ASN A 89 -16.38 -21.64 -1.99
N ARG A 90 -15.52 -22.31 -2.76
CA ARG A 90 -14.26 -22.89 -2.30
C ARG A 90 -13.30 -21.83 -1.75
N ASP A 91 -13.22 -20.68 -2.39
CA ASP A 91 -12.26 -19.64 -2.00
C ASP A 91 -12.69 -18.96 -0.71
N GLU A 92 -13.99 -18.70 -0.53
CA GLU A 92 -14.53 -18.14 0.71
C GLU A 92 -14.34 -19.11 1.88
N ARG A 93 -14.57 -20.42 1.66
CA ARG A 93 -14.33 -21.44 2.68
C ARG A 93 -12.85 -21.51 3.09
N ARG A 94 -11.90 -21.39 2.16
CA ARG A 94 -10.46 -21.33 2.44
C ARG A 94 -10.06 -20.11 3.25
N LYS A 95 -10.59 -18.94 2.91
CA LYS A 95 -10.39 -17.72 3.70
C LYS A 95 -10.87 -17.90 5.13
N ARG A 96 -12.05 -18.46 5.32
CA ARG A 96 -12.58 -18.74 6.64
C ARG A 96 -11.77 -19.80 7.40
N LEU A 97 -11.24 -20.78 6.71
CA LEU A 97 -10.36 -21.77 7.33
C LEU A 97 -9.08 -21.12 7.86
N ILE A 98 -8.48 -20.21 7.09
CA ILE A 98 -7.35 -19.40 7.55
C ILE A 98 -7.76 -18.59 8.78
N LEU A 99 -8.88 -17.89 8.72
CA LEU A 99 -9.41 -17.08 9.82
C LEU A 99 -9.54 -17.89 11.13
N GLU A 100 -10.18 -19.07 11.06
CA GLU A 100 -10.36 -19.94 12.22
C GLU A 100 -9.04 -20.47 12.79
N ILE A 101 -8.05 -20.72 11.91
CA ILE A 101 -6.71 -21.15 12.31
C ILE A 101 -5.97 -20.02 13.04
N LEU A 102 -6.14 -18.77 12.60
CA LEU A 102 -5.45 -17.62 13.17
C LEU A 102 -6.09 -17.10 14.46
N LYS A 103 -7.38 -17.37 14.70
CA LYS A 103 -8.08 -16.98 15.94
C LYS A 103 -7.49 -17.64 17.19
N GLU A 104 -7.09 -18.91 17.09
CA GLU A 104 -6.55 -19.68 18.21
C GLU A 104 -5.28 -20.42 17.79
N LYS A 105 -4.25 -20.37 18.62
CA LYS A 105 -3.01 -21.11 18.39
C LYS A 105 -3.27 -22.61 18.57
N GLY A 106 -3.20 -23.31 17.47
CA GLY A 106 -3.45 -24.75 17.47
C GLY A 106 -4.61 -25.15 16.55
N LEU A 107 -4.49 -26.35 16.01
CA LEU A 107 -5.51 -26.90 15.13
C LEU A 107 -6.52 -27.71 15.95
N LYS A 108 -7.78 -27.39 15.72
CA LYS A 108 -8.88 -28.25 16.12
C LYS A 108 -8.90 -29.49 15.22
N LYS A 109 -9.53 -30.59 15.65
CA LYS A 109 -9.68 -31.79 14.81
C LYS A 109 -10.38 -31.43 13.48
N LEU A 110 -10.03 -32.12 12.39
CA LEU A 110 -10.67 -31.90 11.07
C LEU A 110 -12.18 -31.96 11.14
N PHE A 111 -12.71 -32.81 12.00
CA PHE A 111 -14.14 -32.92 12.28
C PHE A 111 -14.77 -31.60 12.74
N TYR A 112 -14.08 -30.78 13.52
CA TYR A 112 -14.58 -29.47 13.93
C TYR A 112 -14.85 -28.58 12.72
N TYR A 113 -13.86 -28.44 11.82
CA TYR A 113 -13.98 -27.63 10.63
C TYR A 113 -14.98 -28.21 9.62
N SER A 114 -15.03 -29.54 9.47
CA SER A 114 -15.99 -30.21 8.60
C SER A 114 -17.42 -29.96 9.07
N SER A 115 -17.66 -29.97 10.36
CA SER A 115 -18.95 -29.65 10.96
C SER A 115 -19.31 -28.18 10.82
N GLN A 116 -18.35 -27.29 11.04
CA GLN A 116 -18.53 -25.84 10.96
C GLN A 116 -18.86 -25.39 9.52
N PHE A 117 -18.14 -25.95 8.54
CA PHE A 117 -18.30 -25.57 7.13
C PHE A 117 -19.28 -26.46 6.35
N GLY A 118 -19.89 -27.45 6.96
CA GLY A 118 -20.86 -28.33 6.31
C GLY A 118 -20.29 -29.21 5.20
N VAL A 119 -18.98 -29.53 5.23
CA VAL A 119 -18.28 -30.31 4.20
C VAL A 119 -17.62 -31.55 4.81
N SER A 120 -17.12 -32.49 3.99
CA SER A 120 -16.40 -33.66 4.48
C SER A 120 -15.02 -33.32 5.06
N GLU A 121 -14.51 -34.16 5.97
CA GLU A 121 -13.13 -34.04 6.48
C GLU A 121 -12.08 -34.14 5.36
N ALA A 122 -12.35 -34.91 4.29
CA ALA A 122 -11.52 -34.98 3.10
C ALA A 122 -11.47 -33.63 2.37
N THR A 123 -12.60 -32.92 2.29
CA THR A 123 -12.66 -31.56 1.71
C THR A 123 -11.83 -30.59 2.53
N ILE A 124 -11.93 -30.63 3.87
CA ILE A 124 -11.11 -29.79 4.75
C ILE A 124 -9.61 -30.10 4.60
N SER A 125 -9.24 -31.39 4.48
CA SER A 125 -7.84 -31.77 4.23
C SER A 125 -7.31 -31.17 2.94
N THR A 126 -8.10 -31.20 1.87
CA THR A 126 -7.75 -30.60 0.58
C THR A 126 -7.65 -29.06 0.66
N ASP A 127 -8.56 -28.42 1.41
CA ASP A 127 -8.50 -26.97 1.62
C ASP A 127 -7.30 -26.58 2.48
N LEU A 128 -6.93 -27.37 3.50
CA LEU A 128 -5.70 -27.16 4.28
C LEU A 128 -4.45 -27.26 3.39
N GLU A 129 -4.40 -28.23 2.49
CA GLU A 129 -3.29 -28.36 1.52
C GLU A 129 -3.19 -27.13 0.62
N ALA A 130 -4.33 -26.60 0.17
CA ALA A 130 -4.38 -25.44 -0.70
C ALA A 130 -3.90 -24.14 -0.01
N ILE A 131 -4.16 -23.98 1.30
CA ILE A 131 -3.74 -22.79 2.07
C ILE A 131 -2.34 -22.95 2.70
N GLU A 132 -1.74 -24.12 2.65
CA GLU A 132 -0.42 -24.39 3.27
C GLU A 132 0.68 -23.50 2.69
N GLY A 133 0.65 -23.22 1.38
CA GLY A 133 1.56 -22.28 0.74
C GLY A 133 1.42 -20.85 1.26
N TRP A 134 0.20 -20.42 1.57
CA TRP A 134 -0.05 -19.13 2.20
C TRP A 134 0.49 -19.08 3.63
N LEU A 135 0.20 -20.09 4.46
CA LEU A 135 0.69 -20.19 5.83
C LEU A 135 2.23 -20.21 5.90
N ASN A 136 2.87 -20.97 5.02
CA ASN A 136 4.33 -21.09 4.95
C ASN A 136 5.02 -19.76 4.62
N ARG A 137 4.41 -18.87 3.83
CA ARG A 137 4.96 -17.52 3.55
C ARG A 137 5.16 -16.70 4.82
N TYR A 138 4.36 -16.95 5.85
CA TYR A 138 4.45 -16.27 7.14
C TYR A 138 5.17 -17.09 8.22
N GLY A 139 5.75 -18.23 7.86
CA GLY A 139 6.49 -19.09 8.79
C GLY A 139 5.58 -19.96 9.66
N LEU A 140 4.32 -20.20 9.22
CA LEU A 140 3.39 -21.12 9.87
C LEU A 140 3.40 -22.45 9.11
N VAL A 141 3.84 -23.52 9.77
CA VAL A 141 4.02 -24.84 9.16
C VAL A 141 2.92 -25.80 9.63
N VAL A 142 2.22 -26.41 8.68
CA VAL A 142 1.22 -27.44 8.95
C VAL A 142 1.91 -28.79 9.16
N SER A 143 1.73 -29.40 10.33
CA SER A 143 2.25 -30.72 10.68
C SER A 143 1.11 -31.72 10.81
N ARG A 144 1.22 -32.86 10.12
CA ARG A 144 0.25 -33.96 10.15
C ARG A 144 0.91 -35.15 10.78
N ARG A 145 0.42 -35.57 11.95
CA ARG A 145 0.93 -36.77 12.64
C ARG A 145 -0.14 -37.86 12.69
N PRO A 146 0.15 -39.07 12.21
CA PRO A 146 -0.77 -40.19 12.32
C PRO A 146 -1.20 -40.41 13.80
N GLY A 147 -2.51 -40.46 14.05
CA GLY A 147 -3.09 -40.66 15.40
C GLY A 147 -3.18 -39.40 16.28
N SER A 148 -2.42 -38.32 15.98
CA SER A 148 -2.44 -37.08 16.78
C SER A 148 -3.16 -35.90 16.06
N GLY A 149 -3.54 -36.10 14.79
CA GLY A 149 -4.22 -35.07 14.02
C GLY A 149 -3.26 -34.09 13.30
N THR A 150 -3.81 -32.95 12.94
CA THR A 150 -3.08 -31.87 12.25
C THR A 150 -2.79 -30.75 13.25
N SER A 151 -1.60 -30.18 13.22
CA SER A 151 -1.19 -29.05 14.06
C SER A 151 -0.50 -27.98 13.21
N ILE A 152 -0.52 -26.74 13.69
CA ILE A 152 0.22 -25.64 13.08
C ILE A 152 1.26 -25.17 14.07
N HIS A 153 2.49 -25.01 13.59
CA HIS A 153 3.63 -24.56 14.35
C HIS A 153 4.21 -23.29 13.75
N GLY A 154 4.57 -22.35 14.60
CA GLY A 154 5.22 -21.11 14.26
C GLY A 154 5.50 -20.27 15.49
N SER A 155 6.38 -19.27 15.36
CA SER A 155 6.61 -18.30 16.42
C SER A 155 5.40 -17.37 16.58
N GLU A 156 5.28 -16.72 17.72
CA GLU A 156 4.23 -15.72 17.95
C GLU A 156 4.31 -14.58 16.92
N GLU A 157 5.52 -14.15 16.57
CA GLU A 157 5.76 -13.19 15.51
C GLU A 157 5.21 -13.66 14.15
N SER A 158 5.36 -14.96 13.83
CA SER A 158 4.80 -15.55 12.61
C SER A 158 3.28 -15.51 12.61
N TYR A 159 2.63 -15.82 13.73
CA TYR A 159 1.17 -15.69 13.87
C TYR A 159 0.70 -14.27 13.68
N ARG A 160 1.33 -13.28 14.33
CA ARG A 160 0.98 -11.87 14.19
C ARG A 160 1.15 -11.34 12.77
N ARG A 161 2.25 -11.73 12.09
CA ARG A 161 2.46 -11.41 10.68
C ARG A 161 1.37 -12.00 9.80
N ALA A 162 0.99 -13.26 10.03
CA ALA A 162 -0.08 -13.92 9.28
C ALA A 162 -1.45 -13.25 9.54
N ILE A 163 -1.77 -12.88 10.78
CA ILE A 163 -3.00 -12.16 11.12
C ILE A 163 -3.03 -10.80 10.41
N GLY A 164 -1.96 -10.01 10.51
CA GLY A 164 -1.86 -8.72 9.84
C GLY A 164 -2.01 -8.84 8.33
N ALA A 165 -1.36 -9.84 7.71
CA ALA A 165 -1.47 -10.12 6.29
C ALA A 165 -2.89 -10.50 5.88
N PHE A 166 -3.54 -11.38 6.63
CA PHE A 166 -4.92 -11.79 6.36
C PHE A 166 -5.88 -10.60 6.44
N ILE A 167 -5.75 -9.77 7.48
CA ILE A 167 -6.52 -8.54 7.62
C ILE A 167 -6.33 -7.67 6.39
N ASN A 168 -5.09 -7.42 6.00
CA ASN A 168 -4.74 -6.55 4.88
C ASN A 168 -5.21 -7.09 3.52
N GLU A 169 -5.16 -8.40 3.28
CA GLU A 169 -5.61 -9.02 2.01
C GLU A 169 -7.13 -9.05 1.86
N ASN A 170 -7.88 -8.99 2.96
CA ASN A 170 -9.33 -9.14 2.98
C ASN A 170 -10.11 -7.88 3.37
N ILE A 171 -9.40 -6.78 3.68
CA ILE A 171 -10.03 -5.49 3.96
C ILE A 171 -10.06 -4.66 2.69
N ASP A 172 -11.24 -4.14 2.37
CA ASP A 172 -11.33 -3.02 1.43
C ASP A 172 -10.81 -1.76 2.14
N THR A 173 -9.62 -1.32 1.74
CA THR A 173 -8.99 -0.09 2.27
C THR A 173 -9.90 1.15 2.10
N ARG A 174 -10.86 1.11 1.14
CA ARG A 174 -11.87 2.16 0.96
C ARG A 174 -12.82 2.25 2.15
N VAL A 175 -13.19 1.12 2.75
CA VAL A 175 -14.06 1.08 3.94
C VAL A 175 -13.37 1.73 5.14
N VAL A 176 -12.06 1.53 5.28
CA VAL A 176 -11.27 2.15 6.34
C VAL A 176 -11.13 3.66 6.09
N ARG A 177 -10.96 4.05 4.83
CA ARG A 177 -10.85 5.45 4.40
C ARG A 177 -12.17 6.22 4.62
N GLU A 178 -13.31 5.66 4.20
CA GLU A 178 -14.64 6.25 4.41
C GLU A 178 -14.91 6.47 5.91
N ALA A 179 -14.50 5.50 6.76
CA ALA A 179 -14.58 5.65 8.21
C ALA A 179 -13.75 6.83 8.76
N TYR A 180 -12.64 7.15 8.10
CA TYR A 180 -11.78 8.27 8.50
C TYR A 180 -12.29 9.62 7.98
N GLU A 181 -12.74 9.70 6.72
CA GLU A 181 -13.19 10.93 6.07
C GLU A 181 -14.56 11.43 6.59
N GLU A 182 -15.49 10.53 6.92
CA GLU A 182 -16.84 10.89 7.40
C GLU A 182 -16.89 11.29 8.87
N SER A 183 -15.82 11.15 9.62
CA SER A 183 -15.90 11.29 11.07
C SER A 183 -15.18 12.51 11.63
N THR A 184 -15.98 13.45 12.07
CA THR A 184 -15.64 14.35 13.19
C THR A 184 -15.81 13.67 14.57
N GLY A 185 -15.99 12.34 14.63
CA GLY A 185 -16.22 11.60 15.88
C GLY A 185 -15.80 10.12 15.82
N ASN A 186 -15.18 9.63 16.90
CA ASN A 186 -14.69 8.24 17.06
C ASN A 186 -15.77 7.15 16.84
N ALA A 187 -17.05 7.44 17.04
CA ALA A 187 -18.14 6.48 16.94
C ALA A 187 -18.39 5.98 15.49
N VAL A 188 -18.23 6.85 14.50
CA VAL A 188 -18.48 6.49 13.07
C VAL A 188 -17.32 5.65 12.54
N ARG A 189 -16.08 5.94 12.93
CA ARG A 189 -14.88 5.12 12.61
C ARG A 189 -15.05 3.67 13.07
N TYR A 190 -15.61 3.49 14.26
CA TYR A 190 -15.85 2.19 14.86
C TYR A 190 -16.90 1.36 14.09
N GLU A 191 -18.06 1.94 13.75
CA GLU A 191 -19.14 1.24 13.06
C GLU A 191 -18.72 0.75 11.67
N THR A 192 -17.84 1.47 10.98
CA THR A 192 -17.36 1.09 9.65
C THR A 192 -16.33 -0.04 9.73
N LEU A 193 -15.45 -0.02 10.72
CA LEU A 193 -14.51 -1.12 10.98
C LEU A 193 -15.23 -2.39 11.42
N LYS A 194 -16.32 -2.27 12.19
CA LYS A 194 -17.16 -3.39 12.64
C LYS A 194 -17.85 -4.14 11.49
N LYS A 195 -18.19 -3.46 10.40
CA LYS A 195 -18.77 -4.09 9.20
C LYS A 195 -17.75 -4.87 8.36
N SER A 196 -16.48 -4.75 8.69
CA SER A 196 -15.40 -5.49 8.01
C SER A 196 -15.10 -6.80 8.72
N SER A 197 -14.48 -7.76 8.01
CA SER A 197 -14.01 -9.03 8.57
C SER A 197 -12.96 -8.89 9.69
N ILE A 198 -12.54 -7.67 10.02
CA ILE A 198 -11.59 -7.37 11.10
C ILE A 198 -12.19 -7.73 12.45
N GLY A 199 -13.46 -7.35 12.69
CA GLY A 199 -14.13 -7.60 13.96
C GLY A 199 -14.23 -9.08 14.33
N GLU A 200 -14.12 -9.97 13.34
CA GLU A 200 -14.09 -11.42 13.59
C GLU A 200 -12.72 -11.92 14.12
N ILE A 201 -11.63 -11.25 13.78
CA ILE A 201 -10.26 -11.62 14.22
C ILE A 201 -9.86 -10.85 15.46
N LEU A 202 -10.12 -9.54 15.44
CA LEU A 202 -9.84 -8.64 16.53
C LEU A 202 -11.14 -8.37 17.29
N ASN A 203 -11.08 -8.46 18.60
CA ASN A 203 -12.20 -8.07 19.43
C ASN A 203 -12.47 -6.58 19.22
N ASP A 204 -13.70 -6.24 18.81
CA ASP A 204 -14.14 -4.87 18.54
C ASP A 204 -13.89 -3.95 19.74
N ASP A 205 -14.07 -4.42 20.98
CA ASP A 205 -13.82 -3.66 22.18
C ASP A 205 -12.33 -3.35 22.36
N ILE A 206 -11.46 -4.33 22.10
CA ILE A 206 -9.99 -4.11 22.15
C ILE A 206 -9.60 -3.03 21.15
N MET A 207 -10.07 -3.12 19.92
CA MET A 207 -9.70 -2.16 18.87
C MET A 207 -10.16 -0.74 19.22
N ARG A 208 -11.40 -0.59 19.71
CA ARG A 208 -11.93 0.71 20.16
C ARG A 208 -11.06 1.31 21.29
N ARG A 209 -10.77 0.53 22.32
CA ARG A 209 -9.96 0.98 23.47
C ARG A 209 -8.53 1.35 23.05
N VAL A 210 -7.91 0.58 22.15
CA VAL A 210 -6.60 0.91 21.57
C VAL A 210 -6.65 2.24 20.80
N MET A 211 -7.68 2.46 19.98
CA MET A 211 -7.86 3.73 19.27
C MET A 211 -8.01 4.90 20.23
N ASP A 212 -8.81 4.72 21.30
CA ASP A 212 -9.02 5.76 22.31
C ASP A 212 -7.70 6.09 23.04
N CYS A 213 -6.87 5.10 23.39
CA CYS A 213 -5.55 5.32 23.98
C CYS A 213 -4.65 6.14 23.04
N ILE A 214 -4.51 5.73 21.78
CA ILE A 214 -3.66 6.41 20.80
C ILE A 214 -4.16 7.84 20.53
N THR A 215 -5.48 8.06 20.47
CA THR A 215 -6.07 9.38 20.21
C THR A 215 -5.89 10.35 21.40
N ARG A 216 -5.89 9.84 22.64
CA ARG A 216 -5.62 10.66 23.84
C ARG A 216 -4.18 11.17 23.91
N MET A 217 -3.26 10.54 23.15
CA MET A 217 -1.87 10.96 23.13
C MET A 217 -1.71 12.21 22.27
N ASP A 218 -1.45 13.35 22.91
CA ASP A 218 -1.12 14.62 22.25
C ASP A 218 0.36 14.61 21.81
N ASN A 219 0.67 13.74 20.84
CA ASN A 219 2.02 13.57 20.32
C ASN A 219 2.08 13.87 18.82
N VAL A 220 2.96 14.80 18.43
CA VAL A 220 3.09 15.27 17.04
C VAL A 220 3.37 14.11 16.09
N ARG A 221 4.17 13.11 16.47
CA ARG A 221 4.47 11.95 15.63
C ARG A 221 3.25 11.07 15.36
N VAL A 222 2.35 10.94 16.34
CA VAL A 222 1.08 10.22 16.14
C VAL A 222 0.14 11.04 15.25
N LEU A 223 0.05 12.34 15.49
CA LEU A 223 -0.83 13.25 14.75
C LEU A 223 -0.42 13.42 13.28
N THR A 224 0.87 13.19 12.95
CA THR A 224 1.40 13.30 11.58
C THR A 224 1.43 11.98 10.83
N LEU A 225 1.00 10.88 11.43
CA LEU A 225 0.89 9.61 10.72
C LEU A 225 -0.06 9.73 9.53
N THR A 226 0.34 9.19 8.38
CA THR A 226 -0.62 9.02 7.29
C THR A 226 -1.75 8.13 7.76
N GLU A 227 -2.93 8.29 7.18
CA GLU A 227 -4.12 7.52 7.51
C GLU A 227 -3.87 6.01 7.54
N ASN A 228 -3.24 5.48 6.50
CA ASN A 228 -2.90 4.06 6.40
C ASN A 228 -1.91 3.62 7.50
N SER A 229 -0.97 4.49 7.87
CA SER A 229 0.00 4.20 8.93
C SER A 229 -0.66 4.18 10.31
N TYR A 230 -1.58 5.10 10.57
CA TYR A 230 -2.37 5.13 11.80
C TYR A 230 -3.22 3.86 11.93
N VAL A 231 -3.98 3.49 10.89
CA VAL A 231 -4.79 2.27 10.88
C VAL A 231 -3.92 1.03 11.05
N GLY A 232 -2.79 0.96 10.36
CA GLY A 232 -1.83 -0.13 10.51
C GLY A 232 -1.31 -0.25 11.95
N LEU A 233 -0.95 0.87 12.58
CA LEU A 233 -0.49 0.89 13.98
C LEU A 233 -1.59 0.39 14.93
N VAL A 234 -2.82 0.89 14.80
CA VAL A 234 -3.98 0.43 15.60
C VAL A 234 -4.20 -1.07 15.45
N ILE A 235 -4.19 -1.59 14.22
CA ILE A 235 -4.36 -3.03 13.94
C ILE A 235 -3.26 -3.83 14.63
N HIS A 236 -2.00 -3.46 14.47
CA HIS A 236 -0.87 -4.20 15.04
C HIS A 236 -0.86 -4.18 16.57
N ILE A 237 -1.19 -3.05 17.18
CA ILE A 237 -1.35 -2.95 18.65
C ILE A 237 -2.54 -3.80 19.10
N SER A 238 -3.68 -3.75 18.40
CA SER A 238 -4.86 -4.56 18.75
C SER A 238 -4.58 -6.07 18.64
N ILE A 239 -3.79 -6.49 17.63
CA ILE A 239 -3.30 -7.87 17.54
C ILE A 239 -2.46 -8.21 18.77
N ALA A 240 -1.50 -7.35 19.13
CA ALA A 240 -0.62 -7.57 20.27
C ALA A 240 -1.42 -7.72 21.57
N ILE A 241 -2.32 -6.79 21.88
CA ILE A 241 -3.17 -6.84 23.09
C ILE A 241 -4.05 -8.09 23.11
N ASN A 242 -4.72 -8.42 22.00
CA ASN A 242 -5.56 -9.63 21.91
C ASN A 242 -4.75 -10.92 22.16
N ARG A 243 -3.49 -10.94 21.73
CA ARG A 243 -2.58 -12.08 21.94
C ARG A 243 -2.05 -12.13 23.38
N ILE A 244 -1.65 -10.98 23.94
CA ILE A 244 -1.18 -10.90 25.34
C ILE A 244 -2.29 -11.34 26.31
N LEU A 245 -3.54 -10.91 26.10
CA LEU A 245 -4.69 -11.35 26.89
C LEU A 245 -4.94 -12.87 26.84
N LYS A 246 -4.41 -13.56 25.81
CA LYS A 246 -4.41 -15.03 25.67
C LYS A 246 -3.11 -15.67 26.16
N HIS A 247 -2.25 -14.92 26.85
CA HIS A 247 -0.91 -15.36 27.30
C HIS A 247 0.04 -15.77 26.16
N GLU A 248 -0.17 -15.24 24.97
CA GLU A 248 0.66 -15.45 23.78
C GLU A 248 1.55 -14.23 23.57
N VAL A 249 2.79 -14.30 24.04
CA VAL A 249 3.76 -13.20 23.97
C VAL A 249 4.90 -13.51 23.01
N ILE A 250 5.50 -12.49 22.43
CA ILE A 250 6.69 -12.63 21.58
C ILE A 250 7.88 -13.05 22.47
N GLU A 251 8.63 -14.07 22.05
CA GLU A 251 9.87 -14.44 22.72
C GLU A 251 10.96 -13.39 22.44
N ALA A 252 11.66 -12.99 23.49
CA ALA A 252 12.70 -11.98 23.40
C ALA A 252 13.85 -12.41 22.48
N ASN A 253 13.97 -11.75 21.32
CA ASN A 253 15.09 -11.92 20.42
C ASN A 253 16.20 -10.90 20.80
N ALA A 254 17.37 -11.38 21.23
CA ALA A 254 18.45 -10.55 21.75
C ALA A 254 18.94 -9.45 20.75
N GLY A 255 18.65 -9.62 19.46
CA GLY A 255 19.02 -8.63 18.43
C GLY A 255 18.18 -7.34 18.44
N TRP A 256 17.00 -7.33 19.04
CA TRP A 256 16.11 -6.16 19.03
C TRP A 256 16.47 -5.14 20.12
N ARG A 257 17.01 -5.59 21.26
CA ARG A 257 17.32 -4.74 22.41
C ARG A 257 18.45 -3.74 22.18
N ASN A 258 19.47 -4.10 21.39
CA ASN A 258 20.72 -3.36 21.35
C ASN A 258 20.71 -2.08 20.49
N HIS A 259 19.69 -1.87 19.65
CA HIS A 259 19.65 -0.76 18.70
C HIS A 259 18.52 0.26 18.93
N MET A 260 17.62 0.04 19.91
CA MET A 260 16.40 0.85 20.02
C MET A 260 16.26 1.70 21.30
N SER A 261 17.10 1.51 22.31
CA SER A 261 16.82 1.97 23.69
C SER A 261 17.01 3.47 23.99
N GLN A 262 17.27 4.35 23.00
CA GLN A 262 17.48 5.79 23.27
C GLN A 262 16.80 6.75 22.28
N ASP A 263 16.00 6.25 21.39
CA ASP A 263 15.36 6.94 20.28
C ASP A 263 14.00 7.52 20.71
N GLU A 264 13.58 8.63 20.12
CA GLU A 264 12.28 9.27 20.34
C GLU A 264 11.10 8.33 20.01
N ASP A 265 11.24 7.46 19.00
CA ASP A 265 10.22 6.47 18.66
C ASP A 265 10.08 5.39 19.73
N TYR A 266 11.18 5.03 20.40
CA TYR A 266 11.14 4.09 21.52
C TYR A 266 10.44 4.71 22.74
N LYS A 267 10.74 5.98 23.07
CA LYS A 267 10.04 6.71 24.14
C LYS A 267 8.55 6.84 23.87
N LEU A 268 8.18 7.08 22.60
CA LEU A 268 6.76 7.11 22.22
C LEU A 268 6.12 5.72 22.37
N ALA A 269 6.81 4.65 21.97
CA ALA A 269 6.32 3.28 22.16
C ALA A 269 6.14 2.96 23.67
N GLU A 270 7.09 3.37 24.54
CA GLU A 270 6.94 3.24 25.99
C GLU A 270 5.73 4.00 26.53
N ALA A 271 5.49 5.22 26.05
CA ALA A 271 4.33 6.00 26.48
C ALA A 271 3.02 5.34 26.04
N ILE A 272 2.95 4.81 24.81
CA ILE A 272 1.80 4.05 24.30
C ILE A 272 1.57 2.81 25.18
N VAL A 273 2.63 2.06 25.49
CA VAL A 273 2.53 0.85 26.32
C VAL A 273 1.98 1.17 27.70
N ARG A 274 2.42 2.22 28.36
CA ARG A 274 1.91 2.63 29.68
C ARG A 274 0.40 2.93 29.65
N GLU A 275 -0.07 3.68 28.65
CA GLU A 275 -1.50 3.96 28.46
C GLU A 275 -2.30 2.66 28.24
N LEU A 276 -1.73 1.70 27.48
CA LEU A 276 -2.37 0.41 27.23
C LEU A 276 -2.39 -0.47 28.50
N GLU A 277 -1.32 -0.48 29.31
CA GLU A 277 -1.27 -1.19 30.58
C GLU A 277 -2.33 -0.69 31.56
N GLU A 278 -2.49 0.64 31.67
CA GLU A 278 -3.53 1.25 32.51
C GLU A 278 -4.94 0.95 31.97
N GLU A 279 -5.15 1.06 30.66
CA GLU A 279 -6.47 0.86 30.05
C GLU A 279 -6.94 -0.61 30.13
N PHE A 280 -6.04 -1.56 29.91
CA PHE A 280 -6.38 -3.00 29.86
C PHE A 280 -6.12 -3.73 31.19
N GLU A 281 -5.55 -3.06 32.19
CA GLU A 281 -5.17 -3.64 33.48
C GLU A 281 -4.27 -4.88 33.33
N ILE A 282 -3.28 -4.81 32.44
CA ILE A 282 -2.34 -5.90 32.11
C ILE A 282 -0.91 -5.41 32.24
N GLU A 283 0.03 -6.34 32.42
CA GLU A 283 1.46 -6.12 32.28
C GLU A 283 1.90 -6.48 30.85
N ILE A 284 2.52 -5.52 30.15
CA ILE A 284 2.99 -5.70 28.77
C ILE A 284 4.49 -5.94 28.82
N PRO A 285 4.99 -7.10 28.30
CA PRO A 285 6.42 -7.38 28.29
C PRO A 285 7.26 -6.35 27.51
N GLU A 286 8.48 -6.05 28.00
CA GLU A 286 9.40 -5.08 27.39
C GLU A 286 9.66 -5.32 25.88
N VAL A 287 9.63 -6.58 25.45
CA VAL A 287 9.79 -6.95 24.03
C VAL A 287 8.68 -6.35 23.15
N GLU A 288 7.49 -6.16 23.69
CA GLU A 288 6.35 -5.55 22.97
C GLU A 288 6.56 -4.04 22.73
N ILE A 289 7.29 -3.34 23.61
CA ILE A 289 7.71 -1.95 23.37
C ILE A 289 8.54 -1.88 22.09
N SER A 290 9.50 -2.79 21.94
CA SER A 290 10.31 -2.87 20.72
C SER A 290 9.46 -3.20 19.48
N TYR A 291 8.46 -4.07 19.61
CA TYR A 291 7.53 -4.41 18.53
C TYR A 291 6.70 -3.18 18.10
N ILE A 292 6.13 -2.43 19.03
CA ILE A 292 5.39 -1.20 18.75
C ILE A 292 6.30 -0.13 18.15
N CYS A 293 7.51 0.04 18.70
CA CYS A 293 8.52 0.97 18.17
C CYS A 293 8.85 0.70 16.70
N LEU A 294 8.99 -0.58 16.30
CA LEU A 294 9.19 -0.95 14.89
C LEU A 294 8.04 -0.50 13.99
N HIS A 295 6.81 -0.63 14.46
CA HIS A 295 5.64 -0.18 13.70
C HIS A 295 5.59 1.34 13.58
N ILE A 296 5.99 2.08 14.61
CA ILE A 296 6.13 3.55 14.57
C ILE A 296 7.22 3.95 13.56
N LYS A 297 8.41 3.35 13.64
CA LYS A 297 9.53 3.62 12.70
C LYS A 297 9.21 3.25 11.25
N GLY A 298 8.45 2.19 11.04
CA GLY A 298 8.01 1.76 9.71
C GLY A 298 6.80 2.55 9.17
N ALA A 299 6.23 3.45 9.96
CA ALA A 299 5.08 4.25 9.58
C ALA A 299 5.48 5.44 8.68
N LYS A 300 4.56 5.85 7.80
CA LYS A 300 4.74 7.06 6.98
C LYS A 300 4.07 8.24 7.69
N HIS A 301 4.70 9.41 7.56
CA HIS A 301 4.20 10.66 8.11
C HIS A 301 3.82 11.62 7.00
N GLU A 302 2.78 12.43 7.25
CA GLU A 302 2.45 13.55 6.39
C GLU A 302 3.49 14.67 6.58
N LYS A 303 3.90 15.32 5.47
CA LYS A 303 4.82 16.46 5.56
C LYS A 303 4.09 17.64 6.18
N ILE A 304 4.55 18.10 7.34
CA ILE A 304 4.13 19.38 7.90
C ILE A 304 4.90 20.48 7.16
N PRO A 305 4.22 21.44 6.48
CA PRO A 305 4.90 22.56 5.88
C PRO A 305 5.65 23.37 6.94
N GLY A 306 6.99 23.40 6.86
CA GLY A 306 7.84 24.15 7.79
C GLY A 306 8.58 23.32 8.84
N ASP A 307 8.35 22.04 8.96
CA ASP A 307 9.11 21.17 9.87
C ASP A 307 10.46 20.79 9.28
N ARG A 308 11.52 21.47 9.77
CA ARG A 308 12.91 21.17 9.42
C ARG A 308 13.50 20.02 10.26
N HIS A 309 12.81 19.56 11.30
CA HIS A 309 13.33 18.54 12.21
C HIS A 309 13.19 17.10 11.67
N ALA A 310 12.21 16.83 10.82
CA ALA A 310 12.09 15.53 10.15
C ALA A 310 13.21 15.22 9.14
N THR A 311 14.03 16.22 8.81
CA THR A 311 15.11 16.13 7.82
C THR A 311 16.49 15.86 8.43
N LEU A 312 16.67 16.07 9.72
CA LEU A 312 18.02 16.15 10.34
C LEU A 312 18.66 14.81 10.73
N GLU A 313 17.89 13.73 10.88
CA GLU A 313 18.45 12.40 11.15
C GLU A 313 18.83 11.61 9.88
N MET A 314 18.53 12.12 8.69
CA MET A 314 18.63 11.40 7.42
C MET A 314 19.85 11.78 6.56
N GLU A 315 20.72 12.67 7.02
CA GLU A 315 21.90 13.09 6.27
C GLU A 315 23.14 12.22 6.54
N SER A 316 22.98 10.92 6.78
CA SER A 316 24.18 10.07 6.77
C SER A 316 24.75 10.03 5.35
N GLN A 317 26.05 10.18 5.21
CA GLN A 317 26.76 10.04 3.93
C GLN A 317 26.37 8.73 3.22
N GLU A 318 26.13 7.68 3.99
CA GLU A 318 25.70 6.36 3.50
C GLU A 318 24.33 6.39 2.80
N MET A 319 23.36 7.13 3.34
CA MET A 319 22.03 7.24 2.72
C MET A 319 22.07 8.05 1.43
N GLN A 320 22.84 9.13 1.39
CA GLN A 320 23.05 9.90 0.16
C GLN A 320 23.79 9.10 -0.91
N GLN A 321 24.76 8.30 -0.51
CA GLN A 321 25.47 7.39 -1.42
C GLN A 321 24.51 6.34 -1.98
N LEU A 322 23.69 5.72 -1.15
CA LEU A 322 22.66 4.75 -1.57
C LEU A 322 21.71 5.37 -2.58
N VAL A 323 21.19 6.56 -2.32
CA VAL A 323 20.31 7.28 -3.27
C VAL A 323 21.00 7.54 -4.60
N ASN A 324 22.27 7.95 -4.59
CA ASN A 324 23.03 8.16 -5.82
C ASN A 324 23.23 6.87 -6.61
N GLU A 325 23.54 5.75 -5.96
CA GLU A 325 23.64 4.43 -6.60
C GLU A 325 22.30 3.97 -7.19
N MET A 326 21.18 4.23 -6.49
CA MET A 326 19.84 3.94 -6.98
C MET A 326 19.50 4.76 -8.23
N ILE A 327 19.88 6.05 -8.26
CA ILE A 327 19.66 6.93 -9.42
C ILE A 327 20.46 6.43 -10.61
N ASP A 328 21.73 6.09 -10.44
CA ASP A 328 22.61 5.59 -11.50
C ASP A 328 22.12 4.23 -12.03
N ALA A 329 21.52 3.39 -11.17
CA ALA A 329 20.92 2.12 -11.57
C ALA A 329 19.61 2.28 -12.34
N PHE A 330 18.85 3.34 -12.08
CA PHE A 330 17.62 3.63 -12.79
C PHE A 330 17.90 4.12 -14.22
N ASP A 331 18.73 5.14 -14.35
CA ASP A 331 19.06 5.76 -15.64
C ASP A 331 20.41 6.50 -15.53
N SER A 332 21.45 5.93 -16.13
CA SER A 332 22.80 6.51 -16.12
C SER A 332 22.92 7.79 -16.98
N GLU A 333 22.06 7.95 -18.01
CA GLU A 333 22.11 9.12 -18.91
C GLU A 333 21.45 10.34 -18.26
N SER A 334 20.27 10.15 -17.65
CA SER A 334 19.53 11.21 -16.96
C SER A 334 19.92 11.37 -15.49
N GLY A 335 20.76 10.48 -14.96
CA GLY A 335 21.12 10.42 -13.54
C GLY A 335 21.70 11.73 -12.99
N TYR A 336 22.54 12.41 -13.77
CA TYR A 336 23.08 13.72 -13.38
C TYR A 336 21.98 14.77 -13.13
N LEU A 337 20.93 14.80 -13.95
CA LEU A 337 19.81 15.73 -13.80
C LEU A 337 18.90 15.35 -12.63
N LEU A 338 18.67 14.05 -12.42
CA LEU A 338 17.90 13.54 -11.29
C LEU A 338 18.57 13.87 -9.94
N LYS A 339 19.89 13.80 -9.87
CA LYS A 339 20.67 14.19 -8.69
C LYS A 339 20.59 15.69 -8.34
N GLN A 340 20.10 16.52 -9.28
CA GLN A 340 19.86 17.97 -9.07
C GLN A 340 18.38 18.30 -8.78
N ASP A 341 17.48 17.34 -8.77
CA ASP A 341 16.09 17.53 -8.40
C ASP A 341 15.92 17.36 -6.88
N ASP A 342 16.06 18.44 -6.12
CA ASP A 342 15.93 18.44 -4.66
C ASP A 342 14.59 17.85 -4.21
N THR A 343 13.50 18.11 -4.94
CA THR A 343 12.17 17.58 -4.64
C THR A 343 12.16 16.05 -4.73
N PHE A 344 12.84 15.49 -5.74
CA PHE A 344 12.96 14.05 -5.91
C PHE A 344 13.84 13.44 -4.81
N ILE A 345 15.01 14.01 -4.58
CA ILE A 345 15.96 13.52 -3.55
C ILE A 345 15.30 13.51 -2.18
N GLN A 346 14.68 14.61 -1.76
CA GLN A 346 14.00 14.70 -0.46
C GLN A 346 12.81 13.73 -0.37
N GLY A 347 12.02 13.60 -1.45
CA GLY A 347 10.93 12.64 -1.50
C GLY A 347 11.40 11.19 -1.40
N LEU A 348 12.48 10.84 -2.10
CA LEU A 348 13.04 9.49 -2.07
C LEU A 348 13.68 9.17 -0.71
N LEU A 349 14.42 10.10 -0.10
CA LEU A 349 14.98 9.95 1.25
C LEU A 349 13.88 9.72 2.28
N ALA A 350 12.82 10.54 2.27
CA ALA A 350 11.68 10.40 3.18
C ALA A 350 10.94 9.05 3.00
N HIS A 351 10.93 8.49 1.79
CA HIS A 351 10.37 7.18 1.51
C HIS A 351 11.28 6.04 1.99
N LEU A 352 12.58 6.17 1.79
CA LEU A 352 13.53 5.09 2.07
C LEU A 352 13.68 4.76 3.56
N GLN A 353 13.61 5.74 4.45
CA GLN A 353 13.80 5.52 5.88
C GLN A 353 12.79 4.49 6.45
N PRO A 354 11.46 4.69 6.35
CA PRO A 354 10.51 3.68 6.82
C PRO A 354 10.56 2.39 5.99
N THR A 355 10.95 2.48 4.70
CA THR A 355 11.10 1.31 3.84
C THR A 355 12.22 0.40 4.31
N LEU A 356 13.39 0.94 4.64
CA LEU A 356 14.50 0.14 5.16
C LEU A 356 14.11 -0.59 6.45
N VAL A 357 13.40 0.08 7.36
CA VAL A 357 12.88 -0.56 8.59
C VAL A 357 11.96 -1.73 8.21
N ARG A 358 10.98 -1.51 7.34
CA ARG A 358 10.04 -2.57 6.91
C ARG A 358 10.77 -3.76 6.28
N LEU A 359 11.72 -3.51 5.40
CA LEU A 359 12.51 -4.56 4.73
C LEU A 359 13.42 -5.31 5.71
N MET A 360 14.13 -4.60 6.58
CA MET A 360 15.03 -5.19 7.57
C MET A 360 14.32 -6.10 8.55
N TYR A 361 13.13 -5.72 8.99
CA TYR A 361 12.34 -6.48 9.97
C TYR A 361 11.25 -7.35 9.33
N GLY A 362 11.22 -7.44 7.99
CA GLY A 362 10.27 -8.31 7.27
C GLY A 362 8.81 -7.89 7.46
N MET A 363 8.57 -6.59 7.68
CA MET A 363 7.22 -6.03 7.78
C MET A 363 6.54 -6.06 6.42
N GLN A 364 5.23 -6.26 6.44
CA GLN A 364 4.47 -6.32 5.20
C GLN A 364 4.40 -4.95 4.53
N ILE A 365 4.64 -4.94 3.23
CA ILE A 365 4.50 -3.77 2.35
C ILE A 365 3.32 -4.05 1.42
N GLN A 366 2.40 -3.10 1.32
CA GLN A 366 1.27 -3.19 0.38
C GLN A 366 1.32 -2.02 -0.59
N ASN A 367 1.01 -2.31 -1.84
CA ASN A 367 0.88 -1.30 -2.87
C ASN A 367 -0.42 -1.54 -3.66
N PRO A 368 -1.52 -0.87 -3.30
CA PRO A 368 -2.83 -1.10 -3.92
C PRO A 368 -2.89 -0.71 -5.39
N VAL A 369 -1.91 0.07 -5.88
CA VAL A 369 -1.81 0.53 -7.26
C VAL A 369 -0.72 -0.19 -8.06
N LEU A 370 -0.15 -1.29 -7.53
CA LEU A 370 0.95 -2.01 -8.17
C LEU A 370 0.62 -2.48 -9.60
N GLU A 371 -0.54 -3.07 -9.79
CA GLU A 371 -0.95 -3.57 -11.11
C GLU A 371 -1.19 -2.43 -12.11
N ASP A 372 -1.71 -1.30 -11.65
CA ASP A 372 -1.85 -0.09 -12.47
C ASP A 372 -0.48 0.50 -12.84
N ILE A 373 0.49 0.48 -11.92
CA ILE A 373 1.86 0.90 -12.19
C ILE A 373 2.50 0.00 -13.25
N LYS A 374 2.42 -1.33 -13.10
CA LYS A 374 2.96 -2.29 -14.06
C LYS A 374 2.36 -2.12 -15.45
N LYS A 375 1.06 -1.84 -15.50
CA LYS A 375 0.31 -1.67 -16.75
C LYS A 375 0.61 -0.35 -17.45
N ASN A 376 0.62 0.76 -16.71
CA ASN A 376 0.68 2.11 -17.28
C ASN A 376 2.12 2.63 -17.43
N TYR A 377 3.07 2.09 -16.63
CA TYR A 377 4.46 2.53 -16.59
C TYR A 377 5.45 1.34 -16.66
N PRO A 378 5.29 0.41 -17.63
CA PRO A 378 6.08 -0.82 -17.69
C PRO A 378 7.59 -0.55 -17.79
N ASP A 379 8.02 0.45 -18.59
CA ASP A 379 9.43 0.78 -18.76
C ASP A 379 10.07 1.32 -17.47
N TYR A 380 9.36 2.19 -16.76
CA TYR A 380 9.85 2.70 -15.47
C TYR A 380 9.87 1.60 -14.40
N TYR A 381 8.89 0.68 -14.44
CA TYR A 381 8.87 -0.46 -13.54
C TYR A 381 10.07 -1.40 -13.78
N GLU A 382 10.40 -1.71 -15.03
CA GLU A 382 11.58 -2.52 -15.37
C GLU A 382 12.89 -1.84 -14.95
N ARG A 383 13.00 -0.52 -15.11
CA ARG A 383 14.15 0.25 -14.59
C ARG A 383 14.22 0.21 -13.05
N SER A 384 13.08 0.31 -12.38
CA SER A 384 12.99 0.27 -10.91
C SER A 384 13.37 -1.09 -10.32
N LYS A 385 13.29 -2.19 -11.06
CA LYS A 385 13.84 -3.48 -10.63
C LYS A 385 15.36 -3.43 -10.43
N ARG A 386 16.09 -2.65 -11.25
CA ARG A 386 17.53 -2.44 -11.04
C ARG A 386 17.80 -1.63 -9.77
N VAL A 387 16.94 -0.65 -9.49
CA VAL A 387 16.98 0.12 -8.24
C VAL A 387 16.73 -0.78 -7.03
N ALA A 388 15.71 -1.65 -7.10
CA ALA A 388 15.42 -2.64 -6.07
C ALA A 388 16.63 -3.56 -5.80
N GLN A 389 17.37 -3.98 -6.84
CA GLN A 389 18.59 -4.77 -6.68
C GLN A 389 19.72 -4.02 -5.93
N VAL A 390 19.77 -2.68 -6.02
CA VAL A 390 20.70 -1.89 -5.20
C VAL A 390 20.33 -2.01 -3.74
N LEU A 391 19.05 -1.85 -3.40
CA LEU A 391 18.54 -2.05 -2.03
C LEU A 391 18.78 -3.48 -1.54
N GLU A 392 18.51 -4.50 -2.36
CA GLU A 392 18.74 -5.92 -2.02
C GLU A 392 20.20 -6.18 -1.62
N ARG A 393 21.15 -5.60 -2.35
CA ARG A 393 22.58 -5.72 -2.01
C ARG A 393 22.92 -5.06 -0.69
N GLN A 394 22.32 -3.91 -0.41
CA GLN A 394 22.57 -3.16 0.83
C GLN A 394 22.01 -3.87 2.07
N ILE A 395 20.79 -4.42 1.97
CA ILE A 395 20.09 -5.02 3.12
C ILE A 395 20.24 -6.54 3.23
N GLY A 396 20.76 -7.21 2.20
CA GLY A 396 20.90 -8.67 2.15
C GLY A 396 19.57 -9.44 2.08
N LYS A 397 18.48 -8.77 1.70
CA LYS A 397 17.13 -9.35 1.59
C LYS A 397 16.48 -8.95 0.27
N LYS A 398 15.54 -9.77 -0.21
CA LYS A 398 14.76 -9.43 -1.40
C LYS A 398 13.82 -8.26 -1.16
N VAL A 399 13.75 -7.38 -2.15
CA VAL A 399 12.79 -6.28 -2.20
C VAL A 399 11.52 -6.77 -2.89
N PRO A 400 10.34 -6.69 -2.26
CA PRO A 400 9.09 -7.13 -2.86
C PRO A 400 8.65 -6.22 -4.00
N ASP A 401 7.79 -6.76 -4.88
CA ASP A 401 7.23 -6.05 -6.03
C ASP A 401 6.49 -4.77 -5.62
N GLU A 402 5.81 -4.80 -4.49
CA GLU A 402 5.09 -3.67 -3.90
C GLU A 402 6.01 -2.47 -3.67
N GLU A 403 7.21 -2.70 -3.13
CA GLU A 403 8.20 -1.65 -2.91
C GLU A 403 8.82 -1.19 -4.23
N THR A 404 9.09 -2.13 -5.16
CA THR A 404 9.53 -1.78 -6.52
C THR A 404 8.52 -0.87 -7.21
N GLY A 405 7.21 -1.10 -6.99
CA GLY A 405 6.14 -0.23 -7.48
C GLY A 405 6.22 1.18 -6.88
N PHE A 406 6.45 1.32 -5.59
CA PHE A 406 6.63 2.64 -4.96
C PHE A 406 7.86 3.39 -5.49
N LEU A 407 8.98 2.69 -5.62
CA LEU A 407 10.17 3.27 -6.27
C LEU A 407 9.85 3.74 -7.69
N THR A 408 9.07 2.96 -8.45
CA THR A 408 8.65 3.34 -9.81
C THR A 408 7.90 4.66 -9.82
N VAL A 409 7.03 4.91 -8.85
CA VAL A 409 6.28 6.18 -8.76
C VAL A 409 7.23 7.35 -8.48
N HIS A 410 8.18 7.20 -7.54
CA HIS A 410 9.14 8.25 -7.22
C HIS A 410 10.01 8.62 -8.42
N PHE A 411 10.60 7.62 -9.09
CA PHE A 411 11.43 7.83 -10.27
C PHE A 411 10.61 8.32 -11.47
N GLY A 412 9.43 7.75 -11.72
CA GLY A 412 8.54 8.17 -12.80
C GLY A 412 8.11 9.62 -12.68
N ALA A 413 7.73 10.07 -11.48
CA ALA A 413 7.40 11.47 -11.22
C ALA A 413 8.58 12.42 -11.47
N ALA A 414 9.80 12.00 -11.14
CA ALA A 414 11.01 12.78 -11.42
C ALA A 414 11.29 12.85 -12.92
N MET A 415 11.14 11.74 -13.65
CA MET A 415 11.31 11.71 -15.11
C MET A 415 10.31 12.63 -15.83
N VAL A 416 9.03 12.56 -15.45
CA VAL A 416 7.99 13.46 -16.00
C VAL A 416 8.34 14.95 -15.75
N ARG A 417 8.84 15.29 -14.55
CA ARG A 417 9.31 16.66 -14.28
C ARG A 417 10.49 17.05 -15.15
N LEU A 418 11.43 16.15 -15.40
CA LEU A 418 12.55 16.41 -16.30
C LEU A 418 12.12 16.60 -17.76
N GLU A 419 11.18 15.77 -18.23
CA GLU A 419 10.62 15.90 -19.58
C GLU A 419 9.88 17.21 -19.74
N ASN A 420 9.03 17.59 -18.79
CA ASN A 420 8.34 18.88 -18.77
C ASN A 420 9.33 20.07 -18.72
N ARG A 421 10.44 19.94 -17.97
CA ARG A 421 11.50 20.97 -18.01
C ARG A 421 12.19 21.04 -19.36
N LYS A 422 12.43 19.92 -20.04
CA LYS A 422 12.98 19.89 -21.40
C LYS A 422 12.02 20.52 -22.41
N GLU A 423 10.72 20.32 -22.27
CA GLU A 423 9.70 20.95 -23.10
C GLU A 423 9.54 22.44 -22.80
N GLN A 424 9.85 22.89 -21.58
CA GLN A 424 9.85 24.31 -21.18
C GLN A 424 11.16 25.04 -21.48
N ILE A 425 12.19 24.35 -22.00
CA ILE A 425 13.38 25.02 -22.50
C ILE A 425 12.95 25.85 -23.71
N ARG A 426 12.93 27.14 -23.49
CA ARG A 426 12.65 28.13 -24.55
C ARG A 426 13.54 27.86 -25.75
N LYS A 427 12.94 27.74 -26.94
CA LYS A 427 13.72 27.77 -28.19
C LYS A 427 14.32 29.14 -28.39
N VAL A 428 15.64 29.18 -28.54
CA VAL A 428 16.36 30.42 -28.82
C VAL A 428 16.15 30.75 -30.28
N HIS A 429 15.60 31.96 -30.56
CA HIS A 429 15.35 32.46 -31.91
C HIS A 429 16.60 33.10 -32.47
N VAL A 430 17.21 32.47 -33.46
CA VAL A 430 18.47 32.92 -34.07
C VAL A 430 18.23 33.40 -35.51
N GLY A 431 18.55 34.64 -35.78
CA GLY A 431 18.53 35.20 -37.14
C GLY A 431 19.86 34.95 -37.85
N VAL A 432 19.87 34.28 -38.98
CA VAL A 432 21.07 34.09 -39.81
C VAL A 432 21.05 35.09 -40.97
N VAL A 433 22.11 35.87 -41.08
CA VAL A 433 22.26 36.92 -42.09
C VAL A 433 23.44 36.64 -43.00
N CYS A 434 23.20 36.63 -44.33
CA CYS A 434 24.25 36.40 -45.30
C CYS A 434 24.02 37.18 -46.60
N SER A 435 25.08 37.69 -47.23
CA SER A 435 25.00 38.38 -48.51
C SER A 435 25.11 37.49 -49.74
N SER A 436 25.56 36.26 -49.57
CA SER A 436 25.98 35.40 -50.68
C SER A 436 24.86 34.50 -51.26
N GLY A 437 23.58 34.89 -51.07
CA GLY A 437 22.44 34.18 -51.64
C GLY A 437 21.93 33.02 -50.81
N ILE A 438 20.84 32.40 -51.27
CA ILE A 438 20.02 31.42 -50.57
C ILE A 438 20.82 30.15 -50.15
N GLY A 439 21.89 29.79 -50.86
CA GLY A 439 22.66 28.56 -50.61
C GLY A 439 23.48 28.59 -49.33
N ILE A 440 24.21 29.66 -49.04
CA ILE A 440 25.10 29.76 -47.87
C ILE A 440 24.29 29.99 -46.59
N SER A 441 23.26 30.83 -46.63
CA SER A 441 22.38 31.03 -45.49
C SER A 441 21.66 29.73 -45.07
N ARG A 442 21.23 28.93 -46.05
CA ARG A 442 20.65 27.58 -45.77
C ARG A 442 21.67 26.60 -45.21
N LEU A 443 22.92 26.63 -45.72
CA LEU A 443 23.97 25.79 -45.18
C LEU A 443 24.28 26.12 -43.71
N MET A 444 24.40 27.42 -43.38
CA MET A 444 24.59 27.88 -42.01
C MET A 444 23.42 27.47 -41.12
N ALA A 445 22.19 27.73 -41.59
CA ALA A 445 20.98 27.33 -40.83
C ALA A 445 20.94 25.83 -40.56
N SER A 446 21.11 25.00 -41.57
CA SER A 446 21.10 23.53 -41.42
C SER A 446 22.20 23.01 -40.49
N LYS A 447 23.39 23.68 -40.51
CA LYS A 447 24.49 23.30 -39.59
C LYS A 447 24.13 23.66 -38.15
N LEU A 448 23.53 24.80 -37.91
CA LEU A 448 23.07 25.24 -36.57
C LEU A 448 21.90 24.37 -36.08
N GLU A 449 20.90 24.10 -36.94
CA GLU A 449 19.78 23.21 -36.59
C GLU A 449 20.26 21.82 -36.20
N ARG A 450 21.22 21.25 -36.95
CA ARG A 450 21.79 19.91 -36.64
C ARG A 450 22.56 19.88 -35.33
N VAL A 451 23.27 20.94 -34.96
CA VAL A 451 24.11 20.99 -33.76
C VAL A 451 23.29 21.30 -32.51
N PHE A 452 22.26 22.15 -32.63
CA PHE A 452 21.47 22.61 -31.51
C PHE A 452 20.08 21.96 -31.43
N GLU A 453 19.69 21.20 -32.47
CA GLU A 453 18.43 20.41 -32.52
C GLU A 453 17.19 21.22 -32.10
N SER A 454 16.43 20.73 -31.15
CA SER A 454 15.19 21.37 -30.65
C SER A 454 15.42 22.63 -29.81
N ARG A 455 16.68 22.99 -29.50
CA ARG A 455 17.04 24.13 -28.63
C ARG A 455 17.00 25.49 -29.35
N VAL A 456 17.06 25.51 -30.67
CA VAL A 456 17.04 26.74 -31.49
C VAL A 456 15.93 26.70 -32.51
N GLN A 457 15.50 27.90 -32.91
CA GLN A 457 14.69 28.10 -34.08
C GLN A 457 15.43 29.10 -34.99
N ILE A 458 15.79 28.65 -36.17
CA ILE A 458 16.64 29.39 -37.09
C ILE A 458 15.77 30.10 -38.13
N PHE A 459 16.03 31.39 -38.32
CA PHE A 459 15.41 32.21 -39.34
C PHE A 459 16.49 32.81 -40.23
N THR A 460 16.30 32.81 -41.54
CA THR A 460 17.27 33.35 -42.48
C THR A 460 16.77 34.68 -43.09
N TYR A 461 17.63 35.68 -43.08
CA TYR A 461 17.31 37.03 -43.55
C TYR A 461 18.39 37.56 -44.49
N GLY A 462 18.00 38.38 -45.47
CA GLY A 462 18.90 39.27 -46.15
C GLY A 462 19.20 40.50 -45.30
N LYS A 463 20.30 41.22 -45.62
CA LYS A 463 20.67 42.43 -44.88
C LYS A 463 19.54 43.48 -44.82
N ASN A 464 18.79 43.62 -45.92
CA ASN A 464 17.73 44.63 -46.06
C ASN A 464 16.38 44.19 -45.42
N ASP A 465 16.29 42.93 -45.02
CA ASP A 465 15.06 42.37 -44.43
C ASP A 465 15.00 42.57 -42.91
N ILE A 466 16.08 43.10 -42.31
CA ILE A 466 16.20 43.31 -40.89
C ILE A 466 15.49 44.59 -40.48
N THR A 467 14.25 44.43 -40.06
CA THR A 467 13.40 45.51 -39.55
C THR A 467 13.36 45.52 -38.03
N PRO A 468 12.94 46.60 -37.36
CA PRO A 468 12.72 46.59 -35.91
C PRO A 468 11.80 45.45 -35.43
N TYR A 469 10.81 45.06 -36.24
CA TYR A 469 9.92 43.94 -35.97
C TYR A 469 10.68 42.58 -35.97
N VAL A 470 11.58 42.39 -36.93
CA VAL A 470 12.43 41.18 -36.99
C VAL A 470 13.40 41.16 -35.82
N ILE A 471 14.01 42.29 -35.47
CA ILE A 471 14.92 42.41 -34.32
C ILE A 471 14.20 42.04 -33.03
N GLY A 472 12.96 42.50 -32.85
CA GLY A 472 12.16 42.21 -31.66
C GLY A 472 11.81 40.71 -31.48
N LYS A 473 11.80 39.95 -32.58
CA LYS A 473 11.50 38.50 -32.56
C LYS A 473 12.71 37.60 -32.38
N MET A 474 13.92 38.13 -32.54
CA MET A 474 15.16 37.36 -32.44
C MET A 474 15.83 37.58 -31.08
N ASP A 475 16.54 36.58 -30.62
CA ASP A 475 17.38 36.69 -29.42
C ASP A 475 18.77 37.24 -29.77
N PHE A 476 19.31 36.77 -30.88
CA PHE A 476 20.57 37.29 -31.44
C PHE A 476 20.67 36.97 -32.93
N PHE A 477 21.58 37.61 -33.61
CA PHE A 477 21.91 37.32 -35.00
C PHE A 477 23.27 36.65 -35.15
N VAL A 478 23.40 35.77 -36.13
CA VAL A 478 24.64 35.23 -36.65
C VAL A 478 24.83 35.75 -38.07
N SER A 479 25.87 36.54 -38.30
CA SER A 479 26.06 37.23 -39.57
C SER A 479 27.43 36.92 -40.19
N SER A 480 27.41 36.53 -41.46
CA SER A 480 28.64 36.40 -42.27
C SER A 480 29.07 37.70 -42.97
N ILE A 481 28.38 38.77 -42.71
CA ILE A 481 28.68 40.13 -43.26
C ILE A 481 28.74 41.17 -42.15
N PRO A 482 29.48 42.24 -42.33
CA PRO A 482 29.46 43.36 -41.38
C PRO A 482 28.06 43.92 -41.22
N MET A 483 27.59 43.96 -39.97
CA MET A 483 26.32 44.56 -39.58
C MET A 483 26.56 45.82 -38.78
N GLU A 484 25.67 46.80 -38.89
CA GLU A 484 25.64 47.94 -37.96
C GLU A 484 25.21 47.43 -36.57
N SER A 485 25.54 48.19 -35.53
CA SER A 485 25.18 47.84 -34.15
C SER A 485 23.65 47.78 -34.03
N LEU A 486 23.13 46.60 -33.67
CA LEU A 486 21.71 46.38 -33.39
C LEU A 486 21.46 46.41 -31.86
N GLU A 487 20.20 46.56 -31.48
CA GLU A 487 19.79 46.50 -30.05
C GLU A 487 19.97 45.12 -29.41
N ILE A 488 20.16 44.09 -30.24
CA ILE A 488 20.44 42.72 -29.81
C ILE A 488 21.80 42.25 -30.34
N PRO A 489 22.44 41.26 -29.67
CA PRO A 489 23.78 40.81 -30.07
C PRO A 489 23.83 40.27 -31.50
N VAL A 490 24.93 40.56 -32.19
CA VAL A 490 25.26 40.02 -33.51
C VAL A 490 26.62 39.33 -33.40
N ILE A 491 26.65 38.02 -33.72
CA ILE A 491 27.91 37.23 -33.78
C ILE A 491 28.39 37.27 -35.24
N SER A 492 29.58 37.83 -35.47
CA SER A 492 30.22 37.85 -36.79
C SER A 492 30.96 36.52 -36.98
N VAL A 493 30.65 35.82 -38.05
CA VAL A 493 31.13 34.45 -38.29
C VAL A 493 31.65 34.23 -39.69
N ASN A 494 32.48 33.20 -39.87
CA ASN A 494 32.81 32.70 -41.19
C ASN A 494 31.58 32.02 -41.83
N PRO A 495 31.30 32.20 -43.14
CA PRO A 495 30.17 31.51 -43.80
C PRO A 495 30.13 30.00 -43.65
N LEU A 496 31.25 29.35 -43.36
CA LEU A 496 31.34 27.90 -43.14
C LEU A 496 31.23 27.49 -41.65
N LEU A 497 31.10 28.48 -40.73
CA LEU A 497 30.98 28.27 -39.28
C LEU A 497 32.10 27.35 -38.75
N ASP A 498 33.28 27.92 -38.51
CA ASP A 498 34.39 27.14 -37.92
C ASP A 498 34.15 26.77 -36.44
N GLU A 499 35.08 26.06 -35.81
CA GLU A 499 34.95 25.63 -34.44
C GLU A 499 34.85 26.78 -33.43
N LYS A 500 35.54 27.88 -33.70
CA LYS A 500 35.54 29.07 -32.86
C LYS A 500 34.18 29.78 -32.93
N ASP A 501 33.64 29.91 -34.14
CA ASP A 501 32.31 30.47 -34.39
C ASP A 501 31.24 29.65 -33.64
N MET A 502 31.31 28.33 -33.77
CA MET A 502 30.39 27.39 -33.11
C MET A 502 30.44 27.46 -31.60
N GLU A 503 31.63 27.71 -31.03
CA GLU A 503 31.77 27.86 -29.58
C GLU A 503 31.17 29.14 -29.06
N GLU A 504 31.31 30.25 -29.81
CA GLU A 504 30.69 31.54 -29.46
C GLU A 504 29.16 31.48 -29.57
N ILE A 505 28.64 30.85 -30.62
CA ILE A 505 27.20 30.62 -30.80
C ILE A 505 26.68 29.74 -29.66
N ARG A 506 27.38 28.64 -29.26
CA ARG A 506 26.99 27.76 -28.17
C ARG A 506 26.86 28.51 -26.83
N ARG A 507 27.79 29.42 -26.51
CA ARG A 507 27.71 30.26 -25.31
C ARG A 507 26.48 31.17 -25.35
N MET A 508 26.15 31.72 -26.51
CA MET A 508 25.00 32.60 -26.66
C MET A 508 23.67 31.85 -26.56
N VAL A 509 23.54 30.67 -27.22
CA VAL A 509 22.37 29.78 -27.08
C VAL A 509 22.16 29.41 -25.61
N TYR A 510 23.21 28.97 -24.91
CA TYR A 510 23.15 28.60 -23.48
C TYR A 510 22.71 29.76 -22.58
N ARG A 511 23.13 31.00 -22.93
CA ARG A 511 22.74 32.20 -22.20
C ARG A 511 21.25 32.51 -22.36
N TYR A 512 20.74 32.48 -23.60
CA TYR A 512 19.37 32.88 -23.91
C TYR A 512 18.34 31.78 -23.58
N GLU A 513 18.71 30.54 -23.64
CA GLU A 513 17.89 29.39 -23.23
C GLU A 513 17.42 29.48 -21.75
N ARG A 514 18.19 30.18 -20.93
CA ARG A 514 17.90 30.38 -19.48
C ARG A 514 17.24 31.72 -19.17
N MET A 515 17.05 32.57 -20.15
CA MET A 515 16.37 33.86 -19.96
C MET A 515 14.86 33.70 -20.16
N PRO A 516 14.01 34.41 -19.37
CA PRO A 516 12.58 34.43 -19.64
C PRO A 516 12.30 35.00 -21.05
N GLU A 517 11.28 34.45 -21.72
CA GLU A 517 10.81 34.97 -23.02
C GLU A 517 10.45 36.42 -22.93
N LYS A 518 11.00 37.25 -23.82
CA LYS A 518 10.74 38.70 -23.86
C LYS A 518 9.32 39.06 -24.34
N HIS A 519 8.58 38.10 -24.94
CA HIS A 519 7.22 38.33 -25.45
C HIS A 519 6.32 37.14 -25.10
N LYS A 520 5.38 37.33 -24.20
CA LYS A 520 4.09 36.63 -24.18
C LYS A 520 3.03 37.62 -24.57
N GLU A 521 2.60 37.58 -25.81
CA GLU A 521 1.23 37.92 -26.16
C GLU A 521 0.42 36.63 -26.20
N GLU A 522 -0.68 36.69 -25.49
CA GLU A 522 -1.76 35.74 -25.29
C GLU A 522 -2.10 34.92 -26.54
N ASP A 523 -2.16 33.60 -26.37
CA ASP A 523 -3.12 32.64 -26.92
C ASP A 523 -2.46 31.28 -27.21
N THR A 524 -2.21 30.50 -26.18
CA THR A 524 -2.20 29.01 -26.34
C THR A 524 -2.15 28.29 -24.98
N PHE A 525 -2.39 28.98 -23.89
CA PHE A 525 -2.09 28.49 -22.54
C PHE A 525 -3.16 27.55 -21.92
N SER A 526 -4.39 27.49 -22.48
CA SER A 526 -5.48 26.76 -21.84
C SER A 526 -5.56 25.27 -22.21
N LEU A 527 -5.16 24.86 -23.40
CA LEU A 527 -5.33 23.47 -23.86
C LEU A 527 -4.20 22.51 -23.44
N GLN A 528 -2.99 23.03 -23.21
CA GLN A 528 -1.84 22.21 -22.77
C GLN A 528 -1.81 22.02 -21.25
N LEU A 529 -2.38 22.98 -20.51
CA LEU A 529 -2.51 22.90 -19.04
C LEU A 529 -3.51 21.80 -18.61
N GLU A 530 -4.59 21.57 -19.36
CA GLU A 530 -5.57 20.54 -19.03
C GLU A 530 -5.01 19.11 -19.20
N LYS A 531 -4.20 18.84 -20.24
CA LYS A 531 -3.57 17.52 -20.41
C LYS A 531 -2.49 17.23 -19.35
N ASN A 532 -1.67 18.22 -19.04
CA ASN A 532 -0.61 18.07 -18.03
C ASN A 532 -1.17 18.04 -16.61
N ASN A 533 -2.29 18.73 -16.33
CA ASN A 533 -2.98 18.67 -15.05
C ASN A 533 -3.66 17.31 -14.82
N LEU A 534 -4.13 16.61 -15.85
CA LEU A 534 -4.69 15.26 -15.70
C LEU A 534 -3.61 14.22 -15.30
N VAL A 535 -2.43 14.30 -15.91
CA VAL A 535 -1.29 13.42 -15.57
C VAL A 535 -0.74 13.76 -14.17
N ALA A 536 -0.56 15.05 -13.87
CA ALA A 536 -0.12 15.51 -12.56
C ALA A 536 -1.15 15.22 -11.46
N ALA A 537 -2.45 15.32 -11.75
CA ALA A 537 -3.52 14.94 -10.83
C ALA A 537 -3.53 13.42 -10.58
N HIS A 538 -3.27 12.61 -11.60
CA HIS A 538 -3.19 11.16 -11.45
C HIS A 538 -1.97 10.75 -10.62
N ILE A 539 -0.81 11.33 -10.88
CA ILE A 539 0.41 11.12 -10.10
C ILE A 539 0.26 11.66 -8.68
N ASN A 540 -0.33 12.85 -8.49
CA ASN A 540 -0.60 13.40 -7.15
C ASN A 540 -1.65 12.57 -6.39
N THR A 541 -2.61 11.96 -7.09
CA THR A 541 -3.55 11.02 -6.50
C THR A 541 -2.79 9.77 -6.02
N VAL A 542 -1.91 9.19 -6.85
CA VAL A 542 -1.08 8.05 -6.47
C VAL A 542 -0.12 8.40 -5.31
N ILE A 543 0.50 9.58 -5.34
CA ILE A 543 1.35 10.08 -4.24
C ILE A 543 0.53 10.30 -2.96
N LYS A 544 -0.73 10.72 -3.06
CA LYS A 544 -1.64 10.87 -1.92
C LYS A 544 -2.03 9.52 -1.29
N TYR A 545 -2.02 8.44 -2.10
CA TYR A 545 -2.23 7.06 -1.62
C TYR A 545 -0.92 6.39 -1.12
N MET A 546 0.23 6.99 -1.35
CA MET A 546 1.52 6.60 -0.78
C MET A 546 1.74 7.21 0.57
#